data_81ac14e04677eb029e8269400837b499
#
_entry.id   81ac14e04677eb029e8269400837b499
#
_cell.length_a   1.000
_cell.length_b   1.000
_cell.length_c   1.000
_cell.angle_alpha   90.00
_cell.angle_beta   90.00
_cell.angle_gamma   90.00
#
_symmetry.space_group_name_H-M   'P 1'
#
loop_
_entity.id
_entity.type
_entity.pdbx_description
1 polymer ?
#
loop_
_entity_poly.entity_id
_entity_poly.type
_entity_poly.pdbx_seq_one_letter_code
_entity_poly.pdbx_strand_id
1 'polypeptide(L)'
;MKTIALIASICTMLTFASHAESIYDIKLKDIDGKDTTLAAYKGKAVLIVNVASKCGYTKQYTGLQALYEKYKDKGLVVLGFPCNQFGGQEPGSNDEIKEFCSSKYHVTFPMFDKLEVNGANRHPLYVQLAGKDSPFPGDIKWNFNKFLVGKDGKILNRFDSKVTPESDEMAKAVDAALAAK
;
A
#
# COMPACT_ATOMS: atom_id res chain seq x y z
N MET A 1 -50.15 45.70 27.33
CA MET A 1 -48.72 45.42 27.15
C MET A 1 -48.59 43.95 26.78
N LYS A 2 -48.31 43.60 25.49
CA LYS A 2 -48.20 42.20 25.00
C LYS A 2 -46.70 41.91 24.87
N THR A 3 -46.19 40.99 25.66
CA THR A 3 -44.79 40.57 25.65
C THR A 3 -44.67 39.47 24.60
N ILE A 4 -43.87 39.74 23.53
CA ILE A 4 -43.55 38.78 22.47
C ILE A 4 -42.28 38.05 22.93
N ALA A 5 -42.40 36.73 23.20
CA ALA A 5 -41.26 35.87 23.49
C ALA A 5 -40.64 35.39 22.16
N LEU A 6 -39.39 35.80 21.95
CA LEU A 6 -38.58 35.38 20.80
C LEU A 6 -37.96 34.01 21.11
N ILE A 7 -38.45 32.95 20.45
CA ILE A 7 -37.86 31.60 20.54
C ILE A 7 -36.71 31.54 19.54
N ALA A 8 -35.48 31.60 20.04
CA ALA A 8 -34.29 31.35 19.23
C ALA A 8 -34.11 29.85 19.02
N SER A 9 -34.38 29.41 17.79
CA SER A 9 -34.12 28.01 17.38
C SER A 9 -32.62 27.82 17.14
N ILE A 10 -31.95 27.13 18.05
CA ILE A 10 -30.54 26.76 17.91
C ILE A 10 -30.50 25.53 16.98
N CYS A 11 -30.15 25.76 15.72
CA CYS A 11 -29.90 24.69 14.75
C CYS A 11 -28.50 24.10 15.02
N THR A 12 -28.45 22.99 15.73
CA THR A 12 -27.19 22.24 15.95
C THR A 12 -26.83 21.53 14.66
N MET A 13 -25.87 22.09 13.90
CA MET A 13 -25.26 21.40 12.78
C MET A 13 -24.42 20.24 13.28
N LEU A 14 -24.91 19.02 13.17
CA LEU A 14 -24.11 17.82 13.32
C LEU A 14 -23.15 17.73 12.11
N THR A 15 -21.90 18.11 12.32
CA THR A 15 -20.84 17.82 11.38
C THR A 15 -20.52 16.33 11.43
N PHE A 16 -21.02 15.58 10.46
CA PHE A 16 -20.56 14.22 10.23
C PHE A 16 -19.11 14.33 9.72
N ALA A 17 -18.15 14.13 10.62
CA ALA A 17 -16.78 13.88 10.20
C ALA A 17 -16.80 12.57 9.41
N SER A 18 -16.65 12.65 8.09
CA SER A 18 -16.38 11.50 7.24
C SER A 18 -15.06 10.91 7.72
N HIS A 19 -15.12 9.84 8.51
CA HIS A 19 -13.93 9.06 8.84
C HIS A 19 -13.50 8.38 7.53
N ALA A 20 -12.41 8.84 6.94
CA ALA A 20 -11.77 8.11 5.86
C ALA A 20 -11.44 6.71 6.39
N GLU A 21 -11.86 5.68 5.65
CA GLU A 21 -11.56 4.29 5.99
C GLU A 21 -10.05 4.13 6.20
N SER A 22 -9.67 3.50 7.31
CA SER A 22 -8.25 3.25 7.59
C SER A 22 -7.68 2.29 6.54
N ILE A 23 -6.46 2.55 6.07
CA ILE A 23 -5.74 1.65 5.15
C ILE A 23 -5.69 0.21 5.69
N TYR A 24 -5.76 0.04 7.00
CA TYR A 24 -5.72 -1.26 7.65
C TYR A 24 -7.04 -2.06 7.57
N ASP A 25 -8.16 -1.40 7.30
CA ASP A 25 -9.48 -2.01 7.30
C ASP A 25 -9.97 -2.36 5.89
N ILE A 26 -9.21 -1.96 4.85
CA ILE A 26 -9.50 -2.27 3.46
C ILE A 26 -9.49 -3.79 3.24
N LYS A 27 -10.57 -4.28 2.63
CA LYS A 27 -10.72 -5.70 2.27
C LYS A 27 -9.76 -6.08 1.16
N LEU A 28 -9.04 -7.15 1.36
CA LEU A 28 -8.04 -7.72 0.47
C LEU A 28 -8.20 -9.23 0.38
N LYS A 29 -7.52 -9.85 -0.57
CA LYS A 29 -7.23 -11.28 -0.58
C LYS A 29 -5.73 -11.48 -0.57
N ASP A 30 -5.25 -12.47 0.17
CA ASP A 30 -3.87 -12.91 0.04
C ASP A 30 -3.65 -13.67 -1.29
N ILE A 31 -2.41 -14.07 -1.57
CA ILE A 31 -2.06 -14.76 -2.80
C ILE A 31 -2.77 -16.13 -2.95
N ASP A 32 -3.25 -16.71 -1.87
CA ASP A 32 -4.00 -17.96 -1.82
C ASP A 32 -5.53 -17.72 -1.95
N GLY A 33 -5.95 -16.48 -2.21
CA GLY A 33 -7.35 -16.08 -2.39
C GLY A 33 -8.16 -15.96 -1.10
N LYS A 34 -7.50 -16.05 0.07
CA LYS A 34 -8.16 -15.95 1.37
C LYS A 34 -8.42 -14.49 1.72
N ASP A 35 -9.64 -14.22 2.20
CA ASP A 35 -10.02 -12.88 2.65
C ASP A 35 -9.15 -12.41 3.82
N THR A 36 -8.66 -11.18 3.72
CA THR A 36 -7.78 -10.56 4.71
C THR A 36 -7.90 -9.04 4.69
N THR A 37 -7.14 -8.37 5.54
CA THR A 37 -6.94 -6.93 5.58
C THR A 37 -5.49 -6.62 5.97
N LEU A 38 -5.11 -5.36 6.02
CA LEU A 38 -3.79 -4.96 6.53
C LEU A 38 -3.75 -4.83 8.07
N ALA A 39 -4.80 -5.20 8.79
CA ALA A 39 -4.91 -5.05 10.25
C ALA A 39 -3.76 -5.75 11.02
N ALA A 40 -3.26 -6.88 10.50
CA ALA A 40 -2.13 -7.61 11.09
C ALA A 40 -0.81 -6.81 11.09
N TYR A 41 -0.75 -5.71 10.33
CA TYR A 41 0.44 -4.87 10.18
C TYR A 41 0.32 -3.52 10.89
N LYS A 42 -0.76 -3.28 11.66
CA LYS A 42 -0.89 -2.08 12.52
C LYS A 42 0.32 -1.94 13.43
N GLY A 43 0.86 -0.73 13.52
CA GLY A 43 2.04 -0.44 14.33
C GLY A 43 3.38 -0.82 13.70
N LYS A 44 3.37 -1.33 12.46
CA LYS A 44 4.58 -1.60 11.66
C LYS A 44 4.73 -0.57 10.55
N ALA A 45 5.95 -0.31 10.14
CA ALA A 45 6.20 0.36 8.86
C ALA A 45 5.92 -0.63 7.73
N VAL A 46 5.21 -0.20 6.69
CA VAL A 46 4.76 -1.08 5.60
C VAL A 46 5.23 -0.54 4.26
N LEU A 47 5.96 -1.35 3.48
CA LEU A 47 6.34 -1.04 2.11
C LEU A 47 5.42 -1.79 1.15
N ILE A 48 4.52 -1.07 0.48
CA ILE A 48 3.55 -1.60 -0.47
C ILE A 48 4.12 -1.46 -1.89
N VAL A 49 4.17 -2.56 -2.65
CA VAL A 49 4.79 -2.60 -3.98
C VAL A 49 3.87 -3.27 -4.99
N ASN A 50 3.58 -2.62 -6.13
CA ASN A 50 2.94 -3.30 -7.26
C ASN A 50 4.00 -4.04 -8.08
N VAL A 51 3.85 -5.35 -8.19
CA VAL A 51 4.89 -6.25 -8.71
C VAL A 51 4.48 -6.93 -10.00
N ALA A 52 5.47 -7.46 -10.74
CA ALA A 52 5.24 -8.23 -11.96
C ALA A 52 6.40 -9.21 -12.24
N SER A 53 6.05 -10.40 -12.79
CA SER A 53 6.99 -11.50 -13.03
C SER A 53 7.77 -11.37 -14.34
N LYS A 54 7.30 -10.56 -15.32
CA LYS A 54 7.89 -10.45 -16.68
C LYS A 54 8.32 -9.01 -17.02
N CYS A 55 8.82 -8.26 -16.04
CA CYS A 55 9.23 -6.87 -16.17
C CYS A 55 10.76 -6.73 -16.14
N GLY A 56 11.30 -5.71 -16.78
CA GLY A 56 12.73 -5.35 -16.63
C GLY A 56 13.16 -5.06 -15.19
N TYR A 57 12.20 -4.68 -14.33
CA TYR A 57 12.41 -4.44 -12.91
C TYR A 57 12.19 -5.67 -12.02
N THR A 58 11.81 -6.84 -12.55
CA THR A 58 11.51 -8.06 -11.77
C THR A 58 12.67 -8.49 -10.87
N LYS A 59 13.92 -8.21 -11.28
CA LYS A 59 15.10 -8.45 -10.44
C LYS A 59 15.08 -7.70 -9.08
N GLN A 60 14.23 -6.68 -8.92
CA GLN A 60 14.06 -5.98 -7.64
C GLN A 60 13.44 -6.87 -6.54
N TYR A 61 12.84 -8.02 -6.87
CA TYR A 61 12.42 -8.99 -5.86
C TYR A 61 13.57 -9.41 -4.93
N THR A 62 14.78 -9.58 -5.48
CA THR A 62 15.97 -9.91 -4.66
C THR A 62 16.24 -8.82 -3.62
N GLY A 63 16.22 -7.55 -4.04
CA GLY A 63 16.44 -6.44 -3.12
C GLY A 63 15.30 -6.23 -2.13
N LEU A 64 14.02 -6.43 -2.57
CA LEU A 64 12.86 -6.39 -1.68
C LEU A 64 12.95 -7.47 -0.59
N GLN A 65 13.38 -8.69 -0.96
CA GLN A 65 13.58 -9.77 0.00
C GLN A 65 14.72 -9.45 0.97
N ALA A 66 15.85 -8.95 0.48
CA ALA A 66 16.97 -8.53 1.31
C ALA A 66 16.58 -7.40 2.27
N LEU A 67 15.82 -6.41 1.79
CA LEU A 67 15.29 -5.33 2.61
C LEU A 67 14.36 -5.86 3.72
N TYR A 68 13.44 -6.76 3.35
CA TYR A 68 12.55 -7.41 4.30
C TYR A 68 13.32 -8.16 5.38
N GLU A 69 14.27 -9.01 5.00
CA GLU A 69 15.09 -9.77 5.97
C GLU A 69 15.89 -8.86 6.92
N LYS A 70 16.43 -7.77 6.40
CA LYS A 70 17.21 -6.81 7.20
C LYS A 70 16.38 -6.09 8.26
N TYR A 71 15.09 -5.82 7.96
CA TYR A 71 14.29 -4.91 8.78
C TYR A 71 13.03 -5.54 9.39
N LYS A 72 12.67 -6.79 9.07
CA LYS A 72 11.45 -7.44 9.60
C LYS A 72 11.39 -7.46 11.12
N ASP A 73 12.50 -7.78 11.77
CA ASP A 73 12.59 -7.84 13.23
C ASP A 73 12.65 -6.44 13.88
N LYS A 74 12.87 -5.39 13.06
CA LYS A 74 12.82 -3.98 13.47
C LYS A 74 11.46 -3.35 13.23
N GLY A 75 10.50 -4.11 12.65
CA GLY A 75 9.13 -3.66 12.46
C GLY A 75 8.79 -3.19 11.04
N LEU A 76 9.59 -3.49 10.00
CA LEU A 76 9.23 -3.32 8.60
C LEU A 76 8.52 -4.56 8.06
N VAL A 77 7.47 -4.35 7.27
CA VAL A 77 6.87 -5.39 6.43
C VAL A 77 6.88 -4.92 4.98
N VAL A 78 7.25 -5.81 4.06
CA VAL A 78 7.10 -5.62 2.61
C VAL A 78 5.85 -6.37 2.17
N LEU A 79 5.00 -5.75 1.35
CA LEU A 79 3.76 -6.34 0.82
C LEU A 79 3.78 -6.25 -0.71
N GLY A 80 3.69 -7.40 -1.39
CA GLY A 80 3.67 -7.49 -2.85
C GLY A 80 2.26 -7.64 -3.40
N PHE A 81 1.88 -6.75 -4.32
CA PHE A 81 0.59 -6.75 -5.01
C PHE A 81 0.81 -6.96 -6.51
N PRO A 82 0.57 -8.16 -7.05
CA PRO A 82 0.66 -8.41 -8.49
C PRO A 82 -0.28 -7.51 -9.29
N CYS A 83 0.20 -6.98 -10.42
CA CYS A 83 -0.59 -6.09 -11.28
C CYS A 83 -0.25 -6.31 -12.75
N ASN A 84 -1.28 -6.59 -13.58
CA ASN A 84 -1.10 -6.88 -15.01
C ASN A 84 -1.36 -5.67 -15.93
N GLN A 85 -1.55 -4.45 -15.37
CA GLN A 85 -1.92 -3.26 -16.15
C GLN A 85 -0.76 -2.66 -16.96
N PHE A 86 0.49 -3.07 -16.71
CA PHE A 86 1.67 -2.50 -17.34
C PHE A 86 2.27 -3.49 -18.35
N GLY A 87 1.84 -3.36 -19.61
CA GLY A 87 2.32 -4.18 -20.71
C GLY A 87 1.98 -5.67 -20.62
N GLY A 88 0.97 -6.06 -19.80
CA GLY A 88 0.61 -7.46 -19.61
C GLY A 88 1.73 -8.27 -18.96
N GLN A 89 2.55 -7.64 -18.11
CA GLN A 89 3.77 -8.25 -17.56
C GLN A 89 3.54 -9.11 -16.30
N GLU A 90 2.27 -9.30 -15.89
CA GLU A 90 1.86 -10.23 -14.82
C GLU A 90 0.70 -11.13 -15.27
N PRO A 91 0.87 -11.94 -16.34
CA PRO A 91 -0.23 -12.70 -16.92
C PRO A 91 -0.62 -13.97 -16.14
N GLY A 92 0.28 -14.48 -15.28
CA GLY A 92 0.10 -15.74 -14.54
C GLY A 92 -1.08 -15.71 -13.57
N SER A 93 -1.55 -16.88 -13.15
CA SER A 93 -2.44 -17.06 -12.02
C SER A 93 -1.71 -16.71 -10.69
N ASN A 94 -2.45 -16.57 -9.60
CA ASN A 94 -1.85 -16.34 -8.29
C ASN A 94 -0.91 -17.50 -7.89
N ASP A 95 -1.28 -18.76 -8.18
CA ASP A 95 -0.43 -19.92 -7.90
C ASP A 95 0.88 -19.87 -8.68
N GLU A 96 0.83 -19.52 -9.97
CA GLU A 96 2.01 -19.35 -10.81
C GLU A 96 2.91 -18.21 -10.33
N ILE A 97 2.31 -17.10 -9.90
CA ILE A 97 3.05 -15.95 -9.33
C ILE A 97 3.70 -16.33 -8.01
N LYS A 98 2.97 -17.00 -7.12
CA LYS A 98 3.48 -17.48 -5.83
C LYS A 98 4.67 -18.41 -6.03
N GLU A 99 4.53 -19.40 -6.91
CA GLU A 99 5.60 -20.34 -7.25
C GLU A 99 6.81 -19.61 -7.84
N PHE A 100 6.60 -18.70 -8.78
CA PHE A 100 7.67 -17.89 -9.37
C PHE A 100 8.43 -17.08 -8.32
N CYS A 101 7.71 -16.39 -7.41
CA CYS A 101 8.33 -15.57 -6.38
C CYS A 101 9.12 -16.41 -5.38
N SER A 102 8.55 -17.54 -4.94
CA SER A 102 9.18 -18.42 -3.94
C SER A 102 10.37 -19.17 -4.52
N SER A 103 10.23 -19.79 -5.70
CA SER A 103 11.28 -20.65 -6.28
C SER A 103 12.44 -19.83 -6.85
N LYS A 104 12.16 -18.72 -7.52
CA LYS A 104 13.17 -17.93 -8.23
C LYS A 104 13.83 -16.86 -7.38
N TYR A 105 13.07 -16.22 -6.48
CA TYR A 105 13.54 -15.08 -5.70
C TYR A 105 13.53 -15.33 -4.19
N HIS A 106 13.09 -16.53 -3.76
CA HIS A 106 12.99 -16.92 -2.35
C HIS A 106 12.19 -15.92 -1.51
N VAL A 107 11.14 -15.34 -2.11
CA VAL A 107 10.27 -14.35 -1.47
C VAL A 107 9.57 -14.99 -0.27
N THR A 108 9.73 -14.37 0.89
CA THR A 108 9.07 -14.77 2.15
C THR A 108 8.18 -13.67 2.72
N PHE A 109 8.22 -12.46 2.14
CA PHE A 109 7.28 -11.41 2.51
C PHE A 109 5.88 -11.70 1.96
N PRO A 110 4.81 -11.18 2.60
CA PRO A 110 3.43 -11.41 2.19
C PRO A 110 3.14 -10.94 0.75
N MET A 111 2.53 -11.84 -0.02
CA MET A 111 2.00 -11.58 -1.35
C MET A 111 0.47 -11.59 -1.30
N PHE A 112 -0.15 -10.78 -2.15
CA PHE A 112 -1.61 -10.62 -2.23
C PHE A 112 -2.14 -11.02 -3.59
N ASP A 113 -3.47 -11.10 -3.69
CA ASP A 113 -4.17 -11.33 -4.95
C ASP A 113 -3.84 -10.22 -5.97
N LYS A 114 -3.88 -10.59 -7.24
CA LYS A 114 -3.71 -9.65 -8.35
C LYS A 114 -4.79 -8.58 -8.31
N LEU A 115 -4.39 -7.32 -8.45
CA LEU A 115 -5.32 -6.20 -8.41
C LEU A 115 -5.01 -5.11 -9.44
N GLU A 116 -5.97 -4.20 -9.64
CA GLU A 116 -5.79 -3.03 -10.49
C GLU A 116 -5.39 -1.81 -9.65
N VAL A 117 -4.34 -1.13 -10.11
CA VAL A 117 -3.77 0.05 -9.43
C VAL A 117 -4.19 1.37 -10.06
N ASN A 118 -4.76 1.34 -11.27
CA ASN A 118 -5.21 2.50 -12.04
C ASN A 118 -6.60 2.27 -12.67
N GLY A 119 -7.23 3.35 -13.17
CA GLY A 119 -8.47 3.29 -13.92
C GLY A 119 -9.72 3.18 -13.05
N ALA A 120 -10.84 2.84 -13.68
CA ALA A 120 -12.16 2.80 -13.02
C ALA A 120 -12.27 1.70 -11.96
N ASN A 121 -11.53 0.59 -12.15
CA ASN A 121 -11.51 -0.55 -11.23
C ASN A 121 -10.33 -0.49 -10.25
N ARG A 122 -9.69 0.67 -10.10
CA ARG A 122 -8.61 0.86 -9.11
C ARG A 122 -9.05 0.35 -7.74
N HIS A 123 -8.27 -0.58 -7.19
CA HIS A 123 -8.56 -1.15 -5.88
C HIS A 123 -8.57 -0.07 -4.78
N PRO A 124 -9.48 -0.13 -3.76
CA PRO A 124 -9.56 0.85 -2.67
C PRO A 124 -8.22 1.16 -1.99
N LEU A 125 -7.33 0.16 -1.84
CA LEU A 125 -5.98 0.37 -1.35
C LEU A 125 -5.23 1.42 -2.20
N TYR A 126 -5.28 1.30 -3.52
CA TYR A 126 -4.60 2.23 -4.42
C TYR A 126 -5.37 3.55 -4.60
N VAL A 127 -6.67 3.57 -4.30
CA VAL A 127 -7.41 4.84 -4.16
C VAL A 127 -6.85 5.64 -2.98
N GLN A 128 -6.56 5.03 -1.84
CA GLN A 128 -5.94 5.72 -0.71
C GLN A 128 -4.47 6.08 -0.99
N LEU A 129 -3.68 5.18 -1.61
CA LEU A 129 -2.26 5.40 -1.87
C LEU A 129 -1.99 6.47 -2.94
N ALA A 130 -2.82 6.56 -3.99
CA ALA A 130 -2.54 7.35 -5.18
C ALA A 130 -3.75 8.10 -5.74
N GLY A 131 -4.92 8.06 -5.09
CA GLY A 131 -6.10 8.82 -5.47
C GLY A 131 -5.93 10.32 -5.22
N LYS A 132 -6.94 11.10 -5.62
CA LYS A 132 -6.91 12.57 -5.55
C LYS A 132 -6.65 13.14 -4.15
N ASP A 133 -7.09 12.43 -3.11
CA ASP A 133 -6.99 12.84 -1.71
C ASP A 133 -5.73 12.28 -1.00
N SER A 134 -4.90 11.52 -1.74
CA SER A 134 -3.62 11.02 -1.25
C SER A 134 -2.59 12.15 -1.11
N PRO A 135 -1.64 12.06 -0.16
CA PRO A 135 -0.48 12.96 -0.13
C PRO A 135 0.42 12.80 -1.37
N PHE A 136 0.28 11.69 -2.12
CA PHE A 136 1.05 11.40 -3.35
C PHE A 136 0.11 11.04 -4.51
N PRO A 137 -0.76 11.97 -4.96
CA PRO A 137 -1.79 11.68 -5.94
C PRO A 137 -1.22 11.40 -7.33
N GLY A 138 -2.04 10.75 -8.15
CA GLY A 138 -1.75 10.48 -9.56
C GLY A 138 -1.49 9.01 -9.87
N ASP A 139 -1.69 8.63 -11.14
CA ASP A 139 -1.59 7.25 -11.57
C ASP A 139 -0.22 6.62 -11.34
N ILE A 140 -0.24 5.33 -11.05
CA ILE A 140 0.95 4.51 -11.01
C ILE A 140 1.51 4.42 -12.45
N LYS A 141 2.78 4.73 -12.61
CA LYS A 141 3.38 4.87 -13.96
C LYS A 141 3.89 3.55 -14.53
N TRP A 142 4.31 2.62 -13.67
CA TRP A 142 4.88 1.33 -14.09
C TRP A 142 4.88 0.31 -12.95
N ASN A 143 5.31 -0.91 -13.22
CA ASN A 143 5.56 -1.93 -12.20
C ASN A 143 6.65 -1.48 -11.21
N PHE A 144 6.64 -2.02 -10.00
CA PHE A 144 7.59 -1.74 -8.93
C PHE A 144 7.59 -0.29 -8.43
N ASN A 145 6.45 0.42 -8.52
CA ASN A 145 6.22 1.60 -7.70
C ASN A 145 6.03 1.15 -6.24
N LYS A 146 6.51 1.97 -5.31
CA LYS A 146 6.50 1.62 -3.90
C LYS A 146 5.91 2.77 -3.09
N PHE A 147 5.13 2.41 -2.06
CA PHE A 147 4.62 3.35 -1.06
C PHE A 147 5.09 2.91 0.31
N LEU A 148 5.70 3.83 1.05
CA LEU A 148 6.06 3.59 2.45
C LEU A 148 4.99 4.18 3.35
N VAL A 149 4.41 3.35 4.19
CA VAL A 149 3.40 3.70 5.19
C VAL A 149 4.04 3.61 6.58
N GLY A 150 3.84 4.61 7.39
CA GLY A 150 4.34 4.67 8.76
C GLY A 150 3.56 3.78 9.72
N LYS A 151 4.06 3.64 10.93
CA LYS A 151 3.43 2.85 12.02
C LYS A 151 2.03 3.34 12.38
N ASP A 152 1.76 4.64 12.16
CA ASP A 152 0.46 5.30 12.39
C ASP A 152 -0.50 5.18 11.20
N GLY A 153 -0.10 4.49 10.12
CA GLY A 153 -0.90 4.31 8.90
C GLY A 153 -0.82 5.47 7.92
N LYS A 154 -0.03 6.50 8.17
CA LYS A 154 0.16 7.60 7.22
C LYS A 154 1.09 7.20 6.09
N ILE A 155 0.77 7.61 4.88
CA ILE A 155 1.63 7.43 3.71
C ILE A 155 2.76 8.45 3.81
N LEU A 156 4.00 7.97 3.92
CA LEU A 156 5.18 8.80 4.14
C LEU A 156 5.92 9.14 2.85
N ASN A 157 6.00 8.17 1.94
CA ASN A 157 6.76 8.31 0.69
C ASN A 157 6.09 7.53 -0.45
N ARG A 158 6.32 8.00 -1.67
CA ARG A 158 6.08 7.28 -2.92
C ARG A 158 7.37 7.25 -3.72
N PHE A 159 7.81 6.06 -4.11
CA PHE A 159 8.99 5.85 -4.93
C PHE A 159 8.60 5.28 -6.28
N ASP A 160 9.15 5.80 -7.34
CA ASP A 160 8.93 5.23 -8.65
C ASP A 160 9.77 3.94 -8.88
N SER A 161 9.60 3.33 -10.05
CA SER A 161 10.20 2.03 -10.38
C SER A 161 11.75 2.04 -10.36
N LYS A 162 12.37 3.19 -10.59
CA LYS A 162 13.84 3.33 -10.67
C LYS A 162 14.51 3.31 -9.31
N VAL A 163 13.79 3.72 -8.26
CA VAL A 163 14.31 3.68 -6.89
C VAL A 163 14.36 2.23 -6.45
N THR A 164 15.56 1.67 -6.37
CA THR A 164 15.75 0.27 -6.00
C THR A 164 15.66 0.07 -4.48
N PRO A 165 15.28 -1.14 -4.02
CA PRO A 165 15.20 -1.43 -2.59
C PRO A 165 16.54 -1.26 -1.85
N GLU A 166 17.66 -1.41 -2.55
CA GLU A 166 19.02 -1.29 -2.00
C GLU A 166 19.54 0.15 -1.95
N SER A 167 18.79 1.11 -2.52
CA SER A 167 19.25 2.50 -2.60
C SER A 167 19.34 3.17 -1.22
N ASP A 168 20.27 4.12 -1.10
CA ASP A 168 20.38 4.94 0.12
C ASP A 168 19.09 5.72 0.42
N GLU A 169 18.37 6.13 -0.63
CA GLU A 169 17.09 6.82 -0.53
C GLU A 169 16.06 5.92 0.20
N MET A 170 15.95 4.65 -0.23
CA MET A 170 15.05 3.68 0.39
C MET A 170 15.48 3.38 1.84
N ALA A 171 16.75 3.14 2.07
CA ALA A 171 17.28 2.85 3.40
C ALA A 171 16.99 3.99 4.40
N LYS A 172 17.28 5.24 4.01
CA LYS A 172 17.01 6.43 4.85
C LYS A 172 15.52 6.59 5.16
N ALA A 173 14.64 6.38 4.18
CA ALA A 173 13.20 6.50 4.38
C ALA A 173 12.67 5.40 5.34
N VAL A 174 13.14 4.16 5.18
CA VAL A 174 12.77 3.04 6.06
C VAL A 174 13.28 3.29 7.48
N ASP A 175 14.53 3.71 7.66
CA ASP A 175 15.10 4.01 8.98
C ASP A 175 14.30 5.13 9.67
N ALA A 176 13.92 6.19 8.94
CA ALA A 176 13.10 7.28 9.47
C ALA A 176 11.69 6.79 9.88
N ALA A 177 11.04 5.94 9.06
CA ALA A 177 9.73 5.38 9.37
C ALA A 177 9.77 4.46 10.61
N LEU A 178 10.86 3.72 10.80
CA LEU A 178 11.06 2.86 11.96
C LEU A 178 11.38 3.64 13.24
N ALA A 179 12.06 4.78 13.14
CA ALA A 179 12.40 5.64 14.27
C ALA A 179 11.19 6.46 14.77
N ALA A 180 10.19 6.71 13.92
CA ALA A 180 8.97 7.41 14.30
C ALA A 180 8.19 6.64 15.39
N LYS A 181 7.63 7.41 16.36
CA LYS A 181 6.83 6.87 17.48
C LYS A 181 5.41 6.59 17.04
#